data_781441dfba204ed2bf1229cd9aa0f599
#
_entry.id   781441dfba204ed2bf1229cd9aa0f599
#
_cell.length_a   1.000
_cell.length_b   1.000
_cell.length_c   1.000
_cell.angle_alpha   90.00
_cell.angle_beta   90.00
_cell.angle_gamma   90.00
#
_symmetry.space_group_name_H-M   'P 1'
#
loop_
_entity.id
_entity.type
_entity.pdbx_description
1 polymer ?
#
loop_
_entity_poly.entity_id
_entity_poly.type
_entity_poly.pdbx_seq_one_letter_code
_entity_poly.pdbx_strand_id
1 'polypeptide(L)'
;MTPLLSLAPQSLSALQWLSLLHPLLMVLFVYPVIGATIRIGIHVRERRLGQYPLPASVGPEHLDHGRWLTTAMVLAVLLALGWSFLHAGAISTVPGADWPKRPLALALGAAAALASCLALWRVKRPWLRACLTLTCWLALLGLGLQPEVPRWSDNPLDLTFWRSHFWGGWLLCGLLLFAMAAAPEIRSRPLLRRLHLAANVLVALLMAVQAITGCRDLLQLNP
;
A
#
# COMPACT_ATOMS: atom_id res chain seq x y z
N MET A 1 -20.24 44.11 -16.14
CA MET A 1 -21.11 42.96 -15.88
C MET A 1 -20.24 41.71 -15.97
N THR A 2 -19.75 41.21 -14.86
CA THR A 2 -19.00 39.95 -14.79
C THR A 2 -20.00 38.79 -14.95
N PRO A 3 -19.79 37.82 -15.85
CA PRO A 3 -20.69 36.70 -16.00
C PRO A 3 -20.61 35.85 -14.69
N LEU A 4 -21.76 35.69 -14.05
CA LEU A 4 -21.95 34.71 -12.97
C LEU A 4 -21.58 33.35 -13.54
N LEU A 5 -20.45 32.80 -13.06
CA LEU A 5 -20.04 31.42 -13.31
C LEU A 5 -21.23 30.52 -12.97
N SER A 6 -21.76 29.79 -13.93
CA SER A 6 -22.82 28.83 -13.74
C SER A 6 -22.29 27.72 -12.84
N LEU A 7 -22.66 27.71 -11.57
CA LEU A 7 -22.42 26.66 -10.58
C LEU A 7 -23.33 25.45 -10.84
N ALA A 8 -23.51 25.04 -12.08
CA ALA A 8 -24.13 23.75 -12.33
C ALA A 8 -23.17 22.65 -11.85
N PRO A 9 -23.61 21.72 -10.99
CA PRO A 9 -22.76 20.62 -10.55
C PRO A 9 -22.39 19.77 -11.77
N GLN A 10 -21.13 19.89 -12.21
CA GLN A 10 -20.63 19.03 -13.29
C GLN A 10 -20.56 17.62 -12.73
N SER A 11 -21.27 16.68 -13.35
CA SER A 11 -21.18 15.26 -13.02
C SER A 11 -19.76 14.76 -13.31
N LEU A 12 -19.12 14.11 -12.32
CA LEU A 12 -17.81 13.52 -12.48
C LEU A 12 -17.85 12.43 -13.56
N SER A 13 -16.85 12.43 -14.44
CA SER A 13 -16.66 11.34 -15.41
C SER A 13 -16.30 10.02 -14.70
N ALA A 14 -16.47 8.88 -15.38
CA ALA A 14 -16.11 7.58 -14.84
C ALA A 14 -14.64 7.52 -14.41
N LEU A 15 -13.71 8.13 -15.16
CA LEU A 15 -12.29 8.18 -14.80
C LEU A 15 -12.04 9.04 -13.55
N GLN A 16 -12.77 10.13 -13.35
CA GLN A 16 -12.68 10.93 -12.13
C GLN A 16 -13.20 10.15 -10.90
N TRP A 17 -14.27 9.37 -11.06
CA TRP A 17 -14.74 8.47 -10.00
C TRP A 17 -13.70 7.40 -9.66
N LEU A 18 -13.06 6.79 -10.68
CA LEU A 18 -12.00 5.79 -10.47
C LEU A 18 -10.77 6.39 -9.75
N SER A 19 -10.42 7.64 -10.01
CA SER A 19 -9.29 8.31 -9.32
C SER A 19 -9.52 8.45 -7.81
N LEU A 20 -10.78 8.50 -7.36
CA LEU A 20 -11.13 8.61 -5.94
C LEU A 20 -11.07 7.27 -5.20
N LEU A 21 -11.04 6.12 -5.89
CA LEU A 21 -11.07 4.81 -5.22
C LEU A 21 -9.87 4.59 -4.30
N HIS A 22 -8.67 4.96 -4.75
CA HIS A 22 -7.46 4.86 -3.92
C HIS A 22 -7.54 5.75 -2.65
N PRO A 23 -7.76 7.08 -2.74
CA PRO A 23 -7.84 7.92 -1.54
C PRO A 23 -9.03 7.55 -0.63
N LEU A 24 -10.17 7.13 -1.17
CA LEU A 24 -11.31 6.67 -0.37
C LEU A 24 -10.96 5.40 0.42
N LEU A 25 -10.32 4.40 -0.22
CA LEU A 25 -9.87 3.20 0.47
C LEU A 25 -8.86 3.54 1.58
N MET A 26 -7.94 4.48 1.32
CA MET A 26 -6.98 4.92 2.32
C MET A 26 -7.67 5.57 3.52
N VAL A 27 -8.54 6.55 3.29
CA VAL A 27 -9.17 7.34 4.36
C VAL A 27 -10.22 6.53 5.13
N LEU A 28 -11.07 5.77 4.43
CA LEU A 28 -12.21 5.08 5.07
C LEU A 28 -11.82 3.71 5.66
N PHE A 29 -10.74 3.10 5.22
CA PHE A 29 -10.37 1.77 5.69
C PHE A 29 -8.93 1.70 6.20
N VAL A 30 -7.91 2.04 5.40
CA VAL A 30 -6.50 1.79 5.75
C VAL A 30 -6.07 2.59 6.99
N TYR A 31 -6.36 3.89 7.05
CA TYR A 31 -6.01 4.72 8.22
C TYR A 31 -6.74 4.32 9.50
N PRO A 32 -8.05 4.05 9.52
CA PRO A 32 -8.73 3.51 10.69
C PRO A 32 -8.17 2.16 11.15
N VAL A 33 -7.94 1.23 10.21
CA VAL A 33 -7.44 -0.12 10.53
C VAL A 33 -6.02 -0.07 11.07
N ILE A 34 -5.12 0.79 10.55
CA ILE A 34 -3.77 0.92 11.11
C ILE A 34 -3.81 1.48 12.54
N GLY A 35 -4.67 2.47 12.81
CA GLY A 35 -4.88 2.98 14.17
C GLY A 35 -5.31 1.89 15.15
N ALA A 36 -6.30 1.09 14.76
CA ALA A 36 -6.76 -0.07 15.52
C ALA A 36 -5.64 -1.11 15.71
N THR A 37 -4.89 -1.43 14.64
CA THR A 37 -3.79 -2.40 14.66
C THR A 37 -2.68 -1.99 15.62
N ILE A 38 -2.31 -0.70 15.64
CA ILE A 38 -1.33 -0.14 16.57
C ILE A 38 -1.84 -0.28 18.01
N ARG A 39 -3.09 0.08 18.29
CA ARG A 39 -3.70 -0.02 19.62
C ARG A 39 -3.72 -1.46 20.13
N ILE A 40 -4.16 -2.40 19.29
CA ILE A 40 -4.17 -3.83 19.64
C ILE A 40 -2.73 -4.35 19.83
N GLY A 41 -1.77 -3.89 19.04
CA GLY A 41 -0.35 -4.23 19.20
C GLY A 41 0.23 -3.79 20.55
N ILE A 42 -0.18 -2.62 21.06
CA ILE A 42 0.15 -2.15 22.41
C ILE A 42 -0.44 -3.11 23.45
N HIS A 43 -1.72 -3.50 23.33
CA HIS A 43 -2.34 -4.48 24.24
C HIS A 43 -1.65 -5.85 24.22
N VAL A 44 -1.21 -6.34 23.04
CA VAL A 44 -0.40 -7.58 22.94
C VAL A 44 0.88 -7.46 23.75
N ARG A 45 1.55 -6.31 23.71
CA ARG A 45 2.75 -6.04 24.48
C ARG A 45 2.46 -5.97 25.99
N GLU A 46 1.44 -5.21 26.40
CA GLU A 46 1.00 -5.06 27.80
C GLU A 46 0.65 -6.40 28.42
N ARG A 47 -0.12 -7.24 27.70
CA ARG A 47 -0.43 -8.60 28.14
C ARG A 47 0.82 -9.47 28.33
N ARG A 48 1.77 -9.39 27.39
CA ARG A 48 3.02 -10.15 27.51
C ARG A 48 3.87 -9.72 28.70
N LEU A 49 3.82 -8.44 29.07
CA LEU A 49 4.53 -7.89 30.22
C LEU A 49 3.78 -8.09 31.55
N GLY A 50 2.59 -8.68 31.51
CA GLY A 50 1.76 -8.89 32.71
C GLY A 50 1.22 -7.60 33.32
N GLN A 51 1.18 -6.49 32.54
CA GLN A 51 0.75 -5.19 33.05
C GLN A 51 -0.75 -5.11 33.29
N TYR A 52 -1.54 -5.82 32.48
CA TYR A 52 -3.01 -5.84 32.59
C TYR A 52 -3.58 -7.22 32.27
N PRO A 53 -4.73 -7.62 32.88
CA PRO A 53 -5.42 -8.88 32.61
C PRO A 53 -6.21 -8.78 31.28
N LEU A 54 -5.51 -8.78 30.15
CA LEU A 54 -6.11 -8.69 28.83
C LEU A 54 -6.54 -10.06 28.27
N PRO A 55 -7.63 -10.13 27.47
CA PRO A 55 -8.14 -11.38 26.91
C PRO A 55 -7.11 -12.12 26.03
N ALA A 56 -7.28 -13.43 25.89
CA ALA A 56 -6.44 -14.26 25.02
C ALA A 56 -6.62 -13.93 23.54
N SER A 57 -7.75 -13.37 23.15
CA SER A 57 -8.11 -12.98 21.77
C SER A 57 -7.26 -11.86 21.18
N VAL A 58 -6.63 -11.00 22.01
CA VAL A 58 -5.85 -9.83 21.56
C VAL A 58 -4.74 -10.20 20.58
N GLY A 59 -4.07 -11.36 20.76
CA GLY A 59 -3.03 -11.81 19.84
C GLY A 59 -3.56 -12.22 18.47
N PRO A 60 -4.57 -13.10 18.37
CA PRO A 60 -5.27 -13.41 17.12
C PRO A 60 -5.84 -12.17 16.42
N GLU A 61 -6.52 -11.28 17.17
CA GLU A 61 -7.07 -10.03 16.64
C GLU A 61 -6.00 -9.14 16.00
N HIS A 62 -4.84 -8.98 16.67
CA HIS A 62 -3.72 -8.24 16.09
C HIS A 62 -3.24 -8.83 14.77
N LEU A 63 -3.16 -10.17 14.70
CA LEU A 63 -2.75 -10.87 13.47
C LEU A 63 -3.74 -10.63 12.33
N ASP A 64 -5.04 -10.72 12.61
CA ASP A 64 -6.09 -10.54 11.59
C ASP A 64 -6.15 -9.10 11.11
N HIS A 65 -6.05 -8.10 11.99
CA HIS A 65 -5.94 -6.69 11.60
C HIS A 65 -4.70 -6.43 10.74
N GLY A 66 -3.56 -7.06 11.07
CA GLY A 66 -2.34 -6.98 10.25
C GLY A 66 -2.52 -7.55 8.85
N ARG A 67 -3.23 -8.66 8.70
CA ARG A 67 -3.58 -9.27 7.41
C ARG A 67 -4.49 -8.35 6.58
N TRP A 68 -5.54 -7.81 7.20
CA TRP A 68 -6.47 -6.90 6.54
C TRP A 68 -5.78 -5.63 6.09
N LEU A 69 -4.96 -5.03 6.97
CA LEU A 69 -4.18 -3.84 6.66
C LEU A 69 -3.23 -4.06 5.47
N THR A 70 -2.47 -5.17 5.49
CA THR A 70 -1.52 -5.50 4.41
C THR A 70 -2.24 -5.72 3.09
N THR A 71 -3.36 -6.46 3.11
CA THR A 71 -4.15 -6.73 1.90
C THR A 71 -4.79 -5.44 1.35
N ALA A 72 -5.36 -4.61 2.22
CA ALA A 72 -5.93 -3.33 1.81
C ALA A 72 -4.88 -2.38 1.23
N MET A 73 -3.66 -2.38 1.78
CA MET A 73 -2.56 -1.58 1.25
C MET A 73 -2.14 -2.06 -0.15
N VAL A 74 -2.01 -3.37 -0.37
CA VAL A 74 -1.72 -3.94 -1.70
C VAL A 74 -2.82 -3.56 -2.69
N LEU A 75 -4.10 -3.69 -2.29
CA LEU A 75 -5.24 -3.26 -3.11
C LEU A 75 -5.21 -1.76 -3.42
N ALA A 76 -4.89 -0.92 -2.43
CA ALA A 76 -4.80 0.53 -2.63
C ALA A 76 -3.73 0.88 -3.68
N VAL A 77 -2.55 0.25 -3.61
CA VAL A 77 -1.49 0.44 -4.62
C VAL A 77 -1.94 -0.06 -5.99
N LEU A 78 -2.56 -1.24 -6.07
CA LEU A 78 -3.06 -1.78 -7.34
C LEU A 78 -4.16 -0.89 -7.96
N LEU A 79 -5.03 -0.29 -7.15
CA LEU A 79 -6.04 0.68 -7.62
C LEU A 79 -5.38 1.95 -8.18
N ALA A 80 -4.37 2.49 -7.50
CA ALA A 80 -3.64 3.65 -7.97
C ALA A 80 -2.90 3.37 -9.29
N LEU A 81 -2.20 2.23 -9.39
CA LEU A 81 -1.51 1.79 -10.60
C LEU A 81 -2.51 1.53 -11.74
N GLY A 82 -3.62 0.84 -11.46
CA GLY A 82 -4.69 0.59 -12.43
C GLY A 82 -5.26 1.89 -12.99
N TRP A 83 -5.52 2.88 -12.14
CA TRP A 83 -5.96 4.20 -12.59
C TRP A 83 -4.91 4.87 -13.49
N SER A 84 -3.62 4.85 -13.13
CA SER A 84 -2.54 5.41 -13.95
C SER A 84 -2.52 4.81 -15.35
N PHE A 85 -2.66 3.48 -15.47
CA PHE A 85 -2.70 2.79 -16.77
C PHE A 85 -3.95 3.15 -17.58
N LEU A 86 -5.13 3.19 -16.95
CA LEU A 86 -6.38 3.55 -17.64
C LEU A 86 -6.38 5.01 -18.08
N HIS A 87 -5.85 5.90 -17.24
CA HIS A 87 -5.76 7.33 -17.55
C HIS A 87 -4.81 7.57 -18.73
N ALA A 88 -3.62 6.98 -18.73
CA ALA A 88 -2.66 7.09 -19.82
C ALA A 88 -3.19 6.48 -21.13
N GLY A 89 -3.88 5.34 -21.08
CA GLY A 89 -4.52 4.74 -22.24
C GLY A 89 -5.65 5.60 -22.83
N ALA A 90 -6.41 6.29 -21.97
CA ALA A 90 -7.47 7.20 -22.41
C ALA A 90 -6.93 8.47 -23.12
N ILE A 91 -5.71 8.91 -22.75
CA ILE A 91 -5.10 10.14 -23.30
C ILE A 91 -4.22 9.84 -24.54
N SER A 92 -3.89 8.57 -24.81
CA SER A 92 -3.02 8.14 -25.93
C SER A 92 -1.69 8.89 -26.04
N THR A 93 -1.11 9.32 -24.91
CA THR A 93 0.03 10.25 -24.90
C THR A 93 1.37 9.60 -24.56
N VAL A 94 1.40 8.30 -24.19
CA VAL A 94 2.66 7.64 -23.79
C VAL A 94 3.30 6.97 -25.01
N PRO A 95 4.47 7.46 -25.52
CA PRO A 95 5.21 6.82 -26.60
C PRO A 95 5.68 5.42 -26.17
N GLY A 96 5.56 4.41 -27.06
CA GLY A 96 6.03 3.05 -26.82
C GLY A 96 5.07 2.12 -26.08
N ALA A 97 3.81 2.51 -25.89
CA ALA A 97 2.76 1.62 -25.41
C ALA A 97 2.33 0.66 -26.53
N ASP A 98 2.98 -0.51 -26.60
CA ASP A 98 2.60 -1.58 -27.53
C ASP A 98 1.25 -2.21 -27.12
N TRP A 99 0.15 -1.57 -27.45
CA TRP A 99 -1.18 -2.14 -27.37
C TRP A 99 -1.36 -3.12 -28.55
N PRO A 100 -1.83 -4.38 -28.34
CA PRO A 100 -2.63 -4.92 -27.24
C PRO A 100 -1.88 -5.88 -26.26
N LYS A 101 -0.59 -6.15 -26.42
CA LYS A 101 0.16 -7.15 -25.62
C LYS A 101 0.40 -6.73 -24.17
N ARG A 102 0.56 -5.45 -23.91
CA ARG A 102 0.83 -4.87 -22.59
C ARG A 102 -0.28 -5.07 -21.55
N PRO A 103 -1.58 -4.91 -21.86
CA PRO A 103 -2.64 -5.09 -20.87
C PRO A 103 -2.62 -6.46 -20.19
N LEU A 104 -2.33 -7.53 -20.96
CA LEU A 104 -2.21 -8.87 -20.40
C LEU A 104 -1.05 -8.97 -19.42
N ALA A 105 0.11 -8.42 -19.74
CA ALA A 105 1.29 -8.45 -18.84
C ALA A 105 1.01 -7.66 -17.55
N LEU A 106 0.38 -6.48 -17.64
CA LEU A 106 -0.02 -5.67 -16.48
C LEU A 106 -1.05 -6.41 -15.62
N ALA A 107 -2.05 -7.04 -16.24
CA ALA A 107 -3.06 -7.82 -15.54
C ALA A 107 -2.44 -9.05 -14.83
N LEU A 108 -1.51 -9.76 -15.47
CA LEU A 108 -0.79 -10.88 -14.86
C LEU A 108 0.09 -10.41 -13.69
N GLY A 109 0.77 -9.27 -13.80
CA GLY A 109 1.52 -8.66 -12.70
C GLY A 109 0.64 -8.31 -11.51
N ALA A 110 -0.52 -7.69 -11.76
CA ALA A 110 -1.50 -7.36 -10.72
C ALA A 110 -2.09 -8.63 -10.08
N ALA A 111 -2.43 -9.63 -10.88
CA ALA A 111 -2.92 -10.92 -10.39
C ALA A 111 -1.86 -11.64 -9.54
N ALA A 112 -0.59 -11.63 -9.96
CA ALA A 112 0.52 -12.22 -9.20
C ALA A 112 0.71 -11.52 -7.86
N ALA A 113 0.67 -10.18 -7.81
CA ALA A 113 0.76 -9.42 -6.57
C ALA A 113 -0.40 -9.78 -5.61
N LEU A 114 -1.64 -9.74 -6.09
CA LEU A 114 -2.82 -10.00 -5.28
C LEU A 114 -2.87 -11.46 -4.81
N ALA A 115 -2.66 -12.42 -5.72
CA ALA A 115 -2.69 -13.85 -5.39
C ALA A 115 -1.60 -14.21 -4.37
N SER A 116 -0.38 -13.67 -4.52
CA SER A 116 0.71 -13.87 -3.56
C SER A 116 0.37 -13.29 -2.19
N CYS A 117 -0.20 -12.09 -2.13
CA CYS A 117 -0.65 -11.47 -0.88
C CYS A 117 -1.74 -12.31 -0.19
N LEU A 118 -2.74 -12.77 -0.93
CA LEU A 118 -3.82 -13.61 -0.39
C LEU A 118 -3.32 -15.00 0.04
N ALA A 119 -2.38 -15.59 -0.69
CA ALA A 119 -1.76 -16.87 -0.33
C ALA A 119 -1.02 -16.80 1.01
N LEU A 120 -0.43 -15.65 1.38
CA LEU A 120 0.22 -15.44 2.68
C LEU A 120 -0.71 -15.67 3.88
N TRP A 121 -2.04 -15.56 3.71
CA TRP A 121 -3.01 -15.84 4.78
C TRP A 121 -3.03 -17.30 5.22
N ARG A 122 -2.68 -18.23 4.31
CA ARG A 122 -2.84 -19.68 4.51
C ARG A 122 -1.53 -20.45 4.58
N VAL A 123 -0.46 -19.91 3.97
CA VAL A 123 0.82 -20.60 3.85
C VAL A 123 1.54 -20.64 5.21
N LYS A 124 1.89 -21.84 5.67
CA LYS A 124 2.55 -22.08 6.95
C LYS A 124 4.08 -22.15 6.84
N ARG A 125 4.62 -22.62 5.69
CA ARG A 125 6.06 -22.83 5.49
C ARG A 125 6.80 -21.48 5.37
N PRO A 126 7.84 -21.22 6.21
CA PRO A 126 8.53 -19.91 6.24
C PRO A 126 9.12 -19.49 4.91
N TRP A 127 9.78 -20.42 4.20
CA TRP A 127 10.40 -20.12 2.90
C TRP A 127 9.36 -19.75 1.82
N LEU A 128 8.20 -20.43 1.80
CA LEU A 128 7.10 -20.07 0.88
C LEU A 128 6.54 -18.68 1.20
N ARG A 129 6.42 -18.31 2.47
CA ARG A 129 6.00 -16.95 2.84
C ARG A 129 7.01 -15.92 2.36
N ALA A 130 8.32 -16.19 2.49
CA ALA A 130 9.36 -15.31 1.96
C ALA A 130 9.26 -15.17 0.43
N CYS A 131 9.10 -16.27 -0.30
CA CYS A 131 8.91 -16.24 -1.75
C CYS A 131 7.67 -15.44 -2.17
N LEU A 132 6.50 -15.69 -1.53
CA LEU A 132 5.26 -14.98 -1.83
C LEU A 132 5.36 -13.49 -1.51
N THR A 133 6.03 -13.13 -0.41
CA THR A 133 6.32 -11.74 -0.05
C THR A 133 7.14 -11.05 -1.14
N LEU A 134 8.23 -11.68 -1.57
CA LEU A 134 9.08 -11.14 -2.63
C LEU A 134 8.34 -11.05 -3.96
N THR A 135 7.57 -12.08 -4.33
CA THR A 135 6.76 -12.08 -5.56
C THR A 135 5.76 -10.92 -5.55
N CYS A 136 5.01 -10.74 -4.46
CA CYS A 136 4.08 -9.62 -4.32
C CYS A 136 4.81 -8.27 -4.46
N TRP A 137 5.87 -8.07 -3.69
CA TRP A 137 6.62 -6.82 -3.62
C TRP A 137 7.30 -6.46 -4.94
N LEU A 138 7.93 -7.45 -5.62
CA LEU A 138 8.56 -7.26 -6.92
C LEU A 138 7.54 -7.08 -8.05
N ALA A 139 6.37 -7.73 -7.98
CA ALA A 139 5.28 -7.49 -8.93
C ALA A 139 4.76 -6.06 -8.84
N LEU A 140 4.56 -5.53 -7.61
CA LEU A 140 4.21 -4.12 -7.41
C LEU A 140 5.30 -3.17 -7.95
N LEU A 141 6.59 -3.51 -7.76
CA LEU A 141 7.70 -2.75 -8.33
C LEU A 141 7.65 -2.74 -9.85
N GLY A 142 7.54 -3.92 -10.47
CA GLY A 142 7.48 -4.05 -11.93
C GLY A 142 6.32 -3.30 -12.57
N LEU A 143 5.16 -3.29 -11.91
CA LEU A 143 4.01 -2.47 -12.32
C LEU A 143 4.30 -0.97 -12.13
N GLY A 144 4.89 -0.59 -11.00
CA GLY A 144 5.17 0.80 -10.68
C GLY A 144 6.31 1.42 -11.49
N LEU A 145 7.20 0.62 -12.07
CA LEU A 145 8.27 1.10 -12.96
C LEU A 145 7.78 1.38 -14.39
N GLN A 146 6.51 1.14 -14.69
CA GLN A 146 5.96 1.46 -16.00
C GLN A 146 5.93 2.99 -16.23
N PRO A 147 6.09 3.46 -17.48
CA PRO A 147 6.18 4.90 -17.79
C PRO A 147 4.91 5.69 -17.46
N GLU A 148 3.75 5.03 -17.36
CA GLU A 148 2.48 5.65 -17.02
C GLU A 148 2.37 6.04 -15.53
N VAL A 149 3.24 5.49 -14.69
CA VAL A 149 3.20 5.77 -13.25
C VAL A 149 4.06 6.99 -12.97
N PRO A 150 3.49 8.08 -12.45
CA PRO A 150 4.25 9.30 -12.18
C PRO A 150 5.26 9.09 -11.05
N ARG A 151 6.53 9.35 -11.36
CA ARG A 151 7.66 9.32 -10.41
C ARG A 151 8.56 10.50 -10.67
N TRP A 152 9.07 11.12 -9.62
CA TRP A 152 9.91 12.30 -9.77
C TRP A 152 11.38 11.97 -10.07
N SER A 153 11.88 10.88 -9.48
CA SER A 153 13.20 10.32 -9.75
C SER A 153 13.20 8.83 -9.42
N ASP A 154 13.99 8.05 -10.15
CA ASP A 154 14.24 6.64 -9.88
C ASP A 154 15.64 6.42 -9.25
N ASN A 155 16.35 7.51 -8.94
CA ASN A 155 17.66 7.46 -8.28
C ASN A 155 17.52 7.65 -6.76
N PRO A 156 17.80 6.61 -5.92
CA PRO A 156 17.65 6.72 -4.46
C PRO A 156 18.63 7.69 -3.79
N LEU A 157 19.65 8.16 -4.50
CA LEU A 157 20.58 9.19 -4.00
C LEU A 157 20.03 10.60 -4.22
N ASP A 158 18.95 10.75 -4.98
CA ASP A 158 18.27 12.01 -5.21
C ASP A 158 17.18 12.23 -4.16
N LEU A 159 17.09 13.43 -3.58
CA LEU A 159 16.05 13.78 -2.62
C LEU A 159 14.65 13.71 -3.22
N THR A 160 14.49 13.94 -4.51
CA THR A 160 13.21 13.84 -5.23
C THR A 160 12.67 12.41 -5.27
N PHE A 161 13.52 11.38 -5.24
CA PHE A 161 13.12 9.99 -5.07
C PHE A 161 12.30 9.80 -3.78
N TRP A 162 12.79 10.28 -2.65
CA TRP A 162 12.14 10.13 -1.34
C TRP A 162 10.89 11.00 -1.18
N ARG A 163 10.73 12.01 -2.01
CA ARG A 163 9.53 12.84 -2.09
C ARG A 163 8.45 12.25 -3.00
N SER A 164 8.77 11.23 -3.80
CA SER A 164 7.81 10.55 -4.66
C SER A 164 6.85 9.68 -3.84
N HIS A 165 5.54 9.87 -4.04
CA HIS A 165 4.49 9.09 -3.38
C HIS A 165 4.62 7.58 -3.68
N PHE A 166 4.99 7.22 -4.90
CA PHE A 166 5.17 5.83 -5.32
C PHE A 166 6.23 5.09 -4.48
N TRP A 167 7.43 5.65 -4.35
CA TRP A 167 8.54 4.95 -3.67
C TRP A 167 8.26 4.72 -2.19
N GLY A 168 7.69 5.73 -1.52
CA GLY A 168 7.28 5.59 -0.13
C GLY A 168 6.16 4.55 0.04
N GLY A 169 5.18 4.51 -0.87
CA GLY A 169 4.10 3.51 -0.87
C GLY A 169 4.60 2.10 -1.14
N TRP A 170 5.53 1.92 -2.08
CA TRP A 170 6.16 0.62 -2.38
C TRP A 170 6.97 0.09 -1.18
N LEU A 171 7.76 0.95 -0.53
CA LEU A 171 8.51 0.58 0.67
C LEU A 171 7.58 0.20 1.83
N LEU A 172 6.51 0.98 2.02
CA LEU A 172 5.47 0.71 3.01
C LEU A 172 4.80 -0.66 2.80
N CYS A 173 4.45 -1.01 1.56
CA CYS A 173 3.96 -2.36 1.23
C CYS A 173 4.96 -3.45 1.60
N GLY A 174 6.25 -3.26 1.30
CA GLY A 174 7.30 -4.22 1.66
C GLY A 174 7.40 -4.48 3.17
N LEU A 175 7.32 -3.42 3.98
CA LEU A 175 7.34 -3.52 5.43
C LEU A 175 6.11 -4.24 6.00
N LEU A 176 4.92 -3.97 5.47
CA LEU A 176 3.68 -4.65 5.87
C LEU A 176 3.68 -6.12 5.46
N LEU A 177 4.11 -6.44 4.24
CA LEU A 177 4.28 -7.81 3.76
C LEU A 177 5.29 -8.58 4.60
N PHE A 178 6.43 -7.97 4.96
CA PHE A 178 7.41 -8.56 5.89
C PHE A 178 6.79 -8.82 7.27
N ALA A 179 6.08 -7.84 7.84
CA ALA A 179 5.43 -7.99 9.13
C ALA A 179 4.42 -9.14 9.13
N MET A 180 3.62 -9.29 8.07
CA MET A 180 2.66 -10.36 7.88
C MET A 180 3.35 -11.72 7.71
N ALA A 181 4.41 -11.79 6.89
CA ALA A 181 5.15 -13.03 6.64
C ALA A 181 5.89 -13.55 7.88
N ALA A 182 6.45 -12.64 8.70
CA ALA A 182 7.21 -12.98 9.90
C ALA A 182 6.33 -13.29 11.11
N ALA A 183 5.03 -12.96 11.09
CA ALA A 183 4.13 -13.01 12.24
C ALA A 183 4.15 -14.34 13.02
N PRO A 184 4.18 -15.56 12.41
CA PRO A 184 4.21 -16.81 13.15
C PRO A 184 5.48 -16.99 13.98
N GLU A 185 6.64 -16.52 13.53
CA GLU A 185 7.94 -16.68 14.17
C GLU A 185 8.26 -15.61 15.23
N ILE A 186 7.52 -14.50 15.26
CA ILE A 186 7.78 -13.37 16.18
C ILE A 186 7.73 -13.80 17.65
N ARG A 187 6.86 -14.76 17.98
CA ARG A 187 6.73 -15.26 19.37
C ARG A 187 7.99 -15.97 19.85
N SER A 188 8.61 -16.78 19.00
CA SER A 188 9.75 -17.65 19.34
C SER A 188 11.12 -17.00 19.12
N ARG A 189 11.20 -15.94 18.26
CA ARG A 189 12.47 -15.32 17.87
C ARG A 189 12.58 -13.86 18.32
N PRO A 190 13.40 -13.55 19.35
CA PRO A 190 13.54 -12.18 19.86
C PRO A 190 14.00 -11.17 18.81
N LEU A 191 14.88 -11.57 17.89
CA LEU A 191 15.36 -10.72 16.80
C LEU A 191 14.21 -10.31 15.86
N LEU A 192 13.39 -11.28 15.39
CA LEU A 192 12.25 -10.99 14.53
C LEU A 192 11.23 -10.06 15.21
N ARG A 193 11.07 -10.20 16.54
CA ARG A 193 10.21 -9.30 17.31
C ARG A 193 10.74 -7.87 17.34
N ARG A 194 12.07 -7.68 17.51
CA ARG A 194 12.69 -6.34 17.44
C ARG A 194 12.55 -5.74 16.06
N LEU A 195 12.81 -6.53 15.00
CA LEU A 195 12.66 -6.11 13.61
C LEU A 195 11.20 -5.76 13.29
N HIS A 196 10.24 -6.57 13.77
CA HIS A 196 8.82 -6.26 13.60
C HIS A 196 8.43 -4.95 14.28
N LEU A 197 8.92 -4.69 15.49
CA LEU A 197 8.67 -3.41 16.18
C LEU A 197 9.26 -2.24 15.39
N ALA A 198 10.52 -2.34 14.96
CA ALA A 198 11.19 -1.29 14.17
C ALA A 198 10.46 -1.06 12.83
N ALA A 199 10.08 -2.14 12.13
CA ALA A 199 9.30 -2.06 10.89
C ALA A 199 7.95 -1.35 11.12
N ASN A 200 7.23 -1.63 12.20
CA ASN A 200 5.95 -0.97 12.48
C ASN A 200 6.09 0.51 12.86
N VAL A 201 7.18 0.89 13.54
CA VAL A 201 7.48 2.32 13.77
C VAL A 201 7.73 3.02 12.43
N LEU A 202 8.51 2.40 11.54
CA LEU A 202 8.77 2.94 10.21
C LEU A 202 7.48 2.98 9.35
N VAL A 203 6.62 1.96 9.44
CA VAL A 203 5.28 1.96 8.82
C VAL A 203 4.47 3.17 9.28
N ALA A 204 4.40 3.45 10.58
CA ALA A 204 3.65 4.58 11.10
C ALA A 204 4.19 5.94 10.57
N LEU A 205 5.52 6.10 10.51
CA LEU A 205 6.16 7.30 9.94
C LEU A 205 5.90 7.42 8.44
N LEU A 206 6.05 6.33 7.68
CA LEU A 206 5.78 6.33 6.24
C LEU A 206 4.30 6.59 5.95
N MET A 207 3.37 6.10 6.76
CA MET A 207 1.94 6.41 6.60
C MET A 207 1.67 7.92 6.71
N ALA A 208 2.31 8.62 7.67
CA ALA A 208 2.20 10.07 7.76
C ALA A 208 2.77 10.77 6.51
N VAL A 209 3.94 10.34 6.03
CA VAL A 209 4.53 10.85 4.79
C VAL A 209 3.63 10.58 3.59
N GLN A 210 3.02 9.38 3.50
CA GLN A 210 2.09 9.03 2.42
C GLN A 210 0.81 9.87 2.46
N ALA A 211 0.29 10.25 3.63
CA ALA A 211 -0.81 11.19 3.72
C ALA A 211 -0.46 12.55 3.12
N ILE A 212 0.71 13.09 3.47
CA ILE A 212 1.18 14.40 3.00
C ILE A 212 1.44 14.37 1.49
N THR A 213 2.19 13.39 1.01
CA THR A 213 2.53 13.27 -0.42
C THR A 213 1.31 12.95 -1.27
N GLY A 214 0.39 12.10 -0.78
CA GLY A 214 -0.86 11.79 -1.47
C GLY A 214 -1.80 12.99 -1.58
N CYS A 215 -1.94 13.79 -0.51
CA CYS A 215 -2.71 15.05 -0.56
C CYS A 215 -2.08 16.05 -1.53
N ARG A 216 -0.74 16.20 -1.52
CA ARG A 216 -0.01 17.06 -2.44
C ARG A 216 -0.31 16.67 -3.90
N ASP A 217 -0.17 15.38 -4.22
CA ASP A 217 -0.35 14.88 -5.59
C ASP A 217 -1.83 14.99 -6.04
N LEU A 218 -2.79 14.71 -5.14
CA LEU A 218 -4.22 14.87 -5.40
C LEU A 218 -4.60 16.32 -5.69
N LEU A 219 -4.01 17.27 -4.95
CA LEU A 219 -4.27 18.70 -5.10
C LEU A 219 -3.38 19.35 -6.19
N GLN A 220 -2.54 18.56 -6.87
CA GLN A 220 -1.59 19.04 -7.88
C GLN A 220 -0.67 20.17 -7.35
N LEU A 221 -0.36 20.15 -6.06
CA LEU A 221 0.56 21.09 -5.42
C LEU A 221 1.99 20.67 -5.78
N ASN A 222 2.45 21.04 -6.96
CA ASN A 222 3.84 20.86 -7.37
C ASN A 222 4.75 21.81 -6.61
N PRO A 223 5.97 21.38 -6.22
CA PRO A 223 6.97 22.25 -5.62
C PRO A 223 7.51 23.25 -6.61
#